data_13f35f295e36e427f8c4f8806aa9a72f
#
_entry.id   13f35f295e36e427f8c4f8806aa9a72f
#
_cell.length_a   1.000
_cell.length_b   1.000
_cell.length_c   1.000
_cell.angle_alpha   90.00
_cell.angle_beta   90.00
_cell.angle_gamma   90.00
#
_symmetry.space_group_name_H-M   'P 1'
#
loop_
_entity.id
_entity.type
_entity.pdbx_description
1 polymer ?
#
loop_
_entity_poly.entity_id
_entity_poly.type
_entity_poly.pdbx_seq_one_letter_code
_entity_poly.pdbx_strand_id
1 'polypeptide(L)'
;MNSLLNKMTNQPAPIFMNQTKEQYDLAVEACKDIFLKKAIDYGTSWRVLRIISIVDQIFIKAQRIRTIQQKGEQKVDDDVTSEFKGIVNYGVIGLIQLDLQTETVEDLPAGQVREQFENKIVLARKLMLDKNHDYGEAWREMSQESFVDLILMKLLRIKQILSNEGKTQISEGIDANFTDIINYSLFAMILIEEGKHKG
;
A
#
# COMPACT_ATOMS: atom_id res chain seq x y z
N MET A 1 4.13 -19.67 48.37
CA MET A 1 3.52 -18.59 47.62
C MET A 1 4.55 -18.08 46.60
N ASN A 2 4.63 -18.69 45.42
CA ASN A 2 5.32 -18.16 44.20
C ASN A 2 5.43 -19.28 43.15
N SER A 3 4.31 -19.66 42.55
CA SER A 3 4.36 -20.59 41.42
C SER A 3 3.22 -20.35 40.39
N LEU A 4 2.67 -19.17 40.33
CA LEU A 4 1.52 -18.84 39.45
C LEU A 4 1.80 -17.73 38.42
N LEU A 5 3.05 -17.27 38.24
CA LEU A 5 3.36 -16.12 37.38
C LEU A 5 4.13 -16.48 36.10
N ASN A 6 4.19 -17.75 35.68
CA ASN A 6 4.96 -18.11 34.47
C ASN A 6 4.17 -19.02 33.52
N LYS A 7 2.90 -18.64 33.22
CA LYS A 7 2.11 -19.19 32.10
C LYS A 7 1.49 -18.07 31.26
N MET A 8 2.31 -17.15 30.79
CA MET A 8 1.90 -16.29 29.65
C MET A 8 2.31 -16.99 28.35
N THR A 9 1.50 -17.89 27.93
CA THR A 9 0.89 -18.15 26.65
C THR A 9 1.79 -17.97 25.43
N ASN A 10 2.57 -19.00 25.08
CA ASN A 10 2.90 -19.35 23.70
C ASN A 10 1.65 -20.03 23.08
N GLN A 11 0.57 -19.30 22.86
CA GLN A 11 -0.47 -19.79 21.96
C GLN A 11 0.02 -19.55 20.52
N PRO A 12 0.04 -20.58 19.66
CA PRO A 12 0.33 -20.37 18.25
C PRO A 12 -0.69 -19.36 17.69
N ALA A 13 -0.20 -18.38 16.92
CA ALA A 13 -1.07 -17.44 16.24
C ALA A 13 -2.18 -18.21 15.49
N PRO A 14 -3.42 -17.71 15.46
CA PRO A 14 -4.51 -18.39 14.76
C PRO A 14 -4.06 -18.74 13.33
N ILE A 15 -4.43 -19.91 12.85
CA ILE A 15 -4.05 -20.47 11.53
C ILE A 15 -4.29 -19.43 10.42
N PHE A 16 -5.36 -18.64 10.51
CA PHE A 16 -5.70 -17.54 9.59
C PHE A 16 -4.64 -16.42 9.54
N MET A 17 -4.04 -16.04 10.67
CA MET A 17 -3.02 -14.97 10.68
C MET A 17 -1.73 -15.38 9.95
N ASN A 18 -1.38 -16.67 9.94
CA ASN A 18 -0.22 -17.14 9.18
C ASN A 18 -0.49 -17.13 7.68
N GLN A 19 -1.69 -17.54 7.26
CA GLN A 19 -2.12 -17.48 5.86
C GLN A 19 -2.10 -16.04 5.33
N THR A 20 -2.63 -15.08 6.07
CA THR A 20 -2.63 -13.66 5.65
C THR A 20 -1.23 -13.10 5.52
N LYS A 21 -0.30 -13.48 6.41
CA LYS A 21 1.10 -13.05 6.28
C LYS A 21 1.73 -13.55 4.98
N GLU A 22 1.54 -14.82 4.66
CA GLU A 22 2.06 -15.42 3.44
C GLU A 22 1.46 -14.78 2.19
N GLN A 23 0.14 -14.59 2.15
CA GLN A 23 -0.57 -13.93 1.05
C GLN A 23 -0.11 -12.48 0.86
N TYR A 24 0.05 -11.75 1.96
CA TYR A 24 0.54 -10.39 1.94
C TYR A 24 1.96 -10.32 1.39
N ASP A 25 2.85 -11.20 1.86
CA ASP A 25 4.24 -11.25 1.41
C ASP A 25 4.33 -11.61 -0.09
N LEU A 26 3.50 -12.52 -0.60
CA LEU A 26 3.42 -12.84 -2.03
C LEU A 26 2.93 -11.64 -2.87
N ALA A 27 1.90 -10.94 -2.42
CA ALA A 27 1.41 -9.74 -3.09
C ALA A 27 2.47 -8.62 -3.13
N VAL A 28 3.21 -8.44 -2.03
CA VAL A 28 4.34 -7.50 -1.96
C VAL A 28 5.45 -7.88 -2.93
N GLU A 29 5.85 -9.16 -2.98
CA GLU A 29 6.91 -9.61 -3.90
C GLU A 29 6.52 -9.34 -5.37
N ALA A 30 5.26 -9.55 -5.74
CA ALA A 30 4.77 -9.24 -7.08
C ALA A 30 4.86 -7.74 -7.41
N CYS A 31 4.64 -6.85 -6.43
CA CYS A 31 4.83 -5.40 -6.59
C CYS A 31 6.32 -5.02 -6.68
N LYS A 32 7.14 -5.60 -5.79
CA LYS A 32 8.58 -5.34 -5.70
C LYS A 32 9.32 -5.75 -6.98
N ASP A 33 8.96 -6.89 -7.56
CA ASP A 33 9.55 -7.34 -8.82
C ASP A 33 9.40 -6.30 -9.93
N ILE A 34 8.19 -5.76 -10.11
CA ILE A 34 7.93 -4.70 -11.08
C ILE A 34 8.68 -3.42 -10.73
N PHE A 35 8.69 -3.03 -9.46
CA PHE A 35 9.37 -1.83 -8.99
C PHE A 35 10.86 -1.86 -9.30
N LEU A 36 11.53 -2.98 -9.00
CA LEU A 36 12.96 -3.15 -9.21
C LEU A 36 13.31 -3.27 -10.69
N LYS A 37 12.50 -3.95 -11.50
CA LYS A 37 12.70 -4.01 -12.98
C LYS A 37 12.63 -2.62 -13.58
N LYS A 38 11.66 -1.80 -13.17
CA LYS A 38 11.56 -0.41 -13.63
C LYS A 38 12.74 0.44 -13.18
N ALA A 39 13.27 0.21 -11.97
CA ALA A 39 14.47 0.89 -11.51
C ALA A 39 15.73 0.50 -12.30
N ILE A 40 15.79 -0.71 -12.85
CA ILE A 40 16.87 -1.12 -13.78
C ILE A 40 16.74 -0.37 -15.12
N ASP A 41 15.51 -0.24 -15.64
CA ASP A 41 15.28 0.33 -16.98
C ASP A 41 15.57 1.84 -17.03
N TYR A 42 15.22 2.60 -16.00
CA TYR A 42 15.30 4.07 -16.00
C TYR A 42 15.61 4.71 -14.64
N GLY A 43 16.29 3.96 -13.78
CA GLY A 43 16.72 4.49 -12.47
C GLY A 43 15.55 4.90 -11.58
N THR A 44 15.81 5.88 -10.73
CA THR A 44 14.80 6.46 -9.83
C THR A 44 14.21 7.75 -10.40
N SER A 45 13.83 7.76 -11.68
CA SER A 45 13.24 8.93 -12.37
C SER A 45 12.06 9.56 -11.63
N TRP A 46 11.37 8.78 -10.77
CA TRP A 46 10.30 9.27 -9.91
C TRP A 46 10.77 10.26 -8.82
N ARG A 47 12.09 10.39 -8.59
CA ARG A 47 12.65 11.38 -7.66
C ARG A 47 12.29 12.82 -7.99
N VAL A 48 12.01 13.14 -9.24
CA VAL A 48 11.55 14.45 -9.68
C VAL A 48 10.09 14.77 -9.28
N LEU A 49 9.32 13.74 -8.87
CA LEU A 49 7.90 13.90 -8.58
C LEU A 49 7.69 14.57 -7.22
N ARG A 50 6.87 15.60 -7.21
CA ARG A 50 6.32 16.16 -5.97
C ARG A 50 5.28 15.19 -5.39
N ILE A 51 5.03 15.26 -4.10
CA ILE A 51 4.00 14.43 -3.43
C ILE A 51 2.65 14.55 -4.13
N ILE A 52 2.23 15.73 -4.53
CA ILE A 52 0.97 15.91 -5.26
C ILE A 52 0.94 15.17 -6.60
N SER A 53 2.07 15.10 -7.30
CA SER A 53 2.16 14.36 -8.58
C SER A 53 2.05 12.86 -8.36
N ILE A 54 2.61 12.33 -7.26
CA ILE A 54 2.46 10.93 -6.87
C ILE A 54 1.00 10.62 -6.53
N VAL A 55 0.34 11.50 -5.78
CA VAL A 55 -1.09 11.39 -5.47
C VAL A 55 -1.93 11.33 -6.75
N ASP A 56 -1.61 12.15 -7.76
CA ASP A 56 -2.32 12.14 -9.04
C ASP A 56 -2.07 10.85 -9.84
N GLN A 57 -0.86 10.26 -9.78
CA GLN A 57 -0.59 8.96 -10.40
C GLN A 57 -1.43 7.84 -9.76
N ILE A 58 -1.55 7.81 -8.44
CA ILE A 58 -2.40 6.86 -7.75
C ILE A 58 -3.88 7.12 -8.08
N PHE A 59 -4.30 8.39 -8.11
CA PHE A 59 -5.66 8.79 -8.43
C PHE A 59 -6.10 8.28 -9.81
N ILE A 60 -5.28 8.45 -10.84
CA ILE A 60 -5.59 7.98 -12.20
C ILE A 60 -5.85 6.47 -12.21
N LYS A 61 -5.03 5.69 -11.50
CA LYS A 61 -5.17 4.23 -11.40
C LYS A 61 -6.43 3.82 -10.65
N ALA A 62 -6.69 4.41 -9.50
CA ALA A 62 -7.90 4.15 -8.72
C ALA A 62 -9.18 4.53 -9.50
N GLN A 63 -9.15 5.67 -10.23
CA GLN A 63 -10.27 6.08 -11.10
C GLN A 63 -10.46 5.14 -12.28
N ARG A 64 -9.39 4.57 -12.83
CA ARG A 64 -9.52 3.57 -13.89
C ARG A 64 -10.22 2.32 -13.36
N ILE A 65 -9.80 1.79 -12.20
CA ILE A 65 -10.45 0.64 -11.57
C ILE A 65 -11.93 0.93 -11.35
N ARG A 66 -12.27 2.07 -10.75
CA ARG A 66 -13.66 2.50 -10.53
C ARG A 66 -14.48 2.55 -11.82
N THR A 67 -13.87 3.07 -12.89
CA THR A 67 -14.53 3.15 -14.21
C THR A 67 -14.80 1.75 -14.79
N ILE A 68 -13.86 0.81 -14.64
CA ILE A 68 -14.04 -0.58 -15.07
C ILE A 68 -15.17 -1.23 -14.25
N GLN A 69 -15.18 -1.06 -12.93
CA GLN A 69 -16.25 -1.57 -12.07
C GLN A 69 -17.63 -1.05 -12.48
N GLN A 70 -17.73 0.24 -12.83
CA GLN A 70 -19.01 0.86 -13.24
C GLN A 70 -19.48 0.44 -14.63
N LYS A 71 -18.56 0.29 -15.58
CA LYS A 71 -18.89 -0.04 -16.98
C LYS A 71 -18.97 -1.54 -17.26
N GLY A 72 -18.31 -2.36 -16.44
CA GLY A 72 -18.21 -3.81 -16.62
C GLY A 72 -17.33 -4.22 -17.82
N GLU A 73 -16.64 -3.28 -18.47
CA GLU A 73 -15.76 -3.53 -19.62
C GLU A 73 -14.50 -2.67 -19.56
N GLN A 74 -13.42 -3.17 -20.13
CA GLN A 74 -12.16 -2.44 -20.30
C GLN A 74 -11.70 -2.50 -21.76
N LYS A 75 -10.98 -1.46 -22.22
CA LYS A 75 -10.44 -1.35 -23.59
C LYS A 75 -8.92 -1.43 -23.65
N VAL A 76 -8.26 -1.28 -22.52
CA VAL A 76 -6.80 -1.36 -22.38
C VAL A 76 -6.45 -2.68 -21.72
N ASP A 77 -5.40 -3.35 -22.19
CA ASP A 77 -5.05 -4.73 -21.79
C ASP A 77 -4.59 -4.89 -20.35
N ASP A 78 -4.16 -3.79 -19.68
CA ASP A 78 -3.77 -3.84 -18.27
C ASP A 78 -4.98 -4.21 -17.39
N ASP A 79 -4.88 -5.29 -16.64
CA ASP A 79 -5.90 -5.76 -15.72
C ASP A 79 -6.00 -4.91 -14.44
N VAL A 80 -7.06 -5.13 -13.65
CA VAL A 80 -7.28 -4.43 -12.39
C VAL A 80 -6.16 -4.72 -11.38
N THR A 81 -5.59 -5.93 -11.39
CA THR A 81 -4.48 -6.32 -10.53
C THR A 81 -3.23 -5.49 -10.83
N SER A 82 -2.94 -5.23 -12.11
CA SER A 82 -1.83 -4.37 -12.54
C SER A 82 -1.98 -2.93 -12.05
N GLU A 83 -3.22 -2.41 -12.02
CA GLU A 83 -3.48 -1.09 -11.43
C GLU A 83 -3.23 -1.06 -9.92
N PHE A 84 -3.68 -2.08 -9.17
CA PHE A 84 -3.39 -2.17 -7.75
C PHE A 84 -1.88 -2.29 -7.47
N LYS A 85 -1.13 -3.08 -8.24
CA LYS A 85 0.34 -3.13 -8.15
C LYS A 85 0.97 -1.75 -8.36
N GLY A 86 0.47 -1.02 -9.36
CA GLY A 86 0.89 0.36 -9.62
C GLY A 86 0.58 1.30 -8.45
N ILE A 87 -0.59 1.18 -7.82
CA ILE A 87 -0.97 1.97 -6.64
C ILE A 87 -0.04 1.66 -5.46
N VAL A 88 0.27 0.38 -5.18
CA VAL A 88 1.23 -0.01 -4.14
C VAL A 88 2.59 0.64 -4.41
N ASN A 89 3.11 0.52 -5.63
CA ASN A 89 4.43 1.05 -5.98
C ASN A 89 4.50 2.58 -5.86
N TYR A 90 3.49 3.31 -6.33
CA TYR A 90 3.43 4.77 -6.13
C TYR A 90 3.20 5.15 -4.67
N GLY A 91 2.46 4.36 -3.88
CA GLY A 91 2.34 4.56 -2.44
C GLY A 91 3.68 4.46 -1.72
N VAL A 92 4.48 3.42 -2.07
CA VAL A 92 5.85 3.25 -1.55
C VAL A 92 6.74 4.41 -1.99
N ILE A 93 6.68 4.82 -3.27
CA ILE A 93 7.40 6.02 -3.76
C ILE A 93 7.00 7.25 -2.95
N GLY A 94 5.72 7.43 -2.64
CA GLY A 94 5.24 8.53 -1.81
C GLY A 94 5.89 8.56 -0.42
N LEU A 95 5.95 7.40 0.24
CA LEU A 95 6.62 7.27 1.54
C LEU A 95 8.14 7.53 1.47
N ILE A 96 8.81 7.06 0.40
CA ILE A 96 10.24 7.33 0.19
C ILE A 96 10.47 8.82 -0.06
N GLN A 97 9.65 9.46 -0.90
CA GLN A 97 9.77 10.88 -1.21
C GLN A 97 9.52 11.78 0.02
N LEU A 98 8.65 11.36 0.96
CA LEU A 98 8.47 12.09 2.22
C LEU A 98 9.75 12.13 3.06
N ASP A 99 10.52 11.04 3.09
CA ASP A 99 11.79 10.99 3.82
C ASP A 99 12.90 11.78 3.10
N LEU A 100 12.90 11.78 1.77
CA LEU A 100 13.98 12.35 0.95
C LEU A 100 13.70 13.78 0.45
N GLN A 101 12.71 14.49 1.01
CA GLN A 101 12.29 15.83 0.55
C GLN A 101 13.42 16.87 0.50
N THR A 102 14.41 16.74 1.41
CA THR A 102 15.52 17.69 1.51
C THR A 102 16.76 17.26 0.75
N GLU A 103 16.77 16.09 0.16
CA GLU A 103 17.91 15.56 -0.58
C GLU A 103 17.92 16.04 -2.03
N THR A 104 19.11 16.46 -2.51
CA THR A 104 19.32 16.92 -3.89
C THR A 104 19.63 15.79 -4.87
N VAL A 105 19.87 14.57 -4.37
CA VAL A 105 20.21 13.41 -5.22
C VAL A 105 18.99 12.98 -6.03
N GLU A 106 19.11 13.07 -7.35
CA GLU A 106 18.02 12.69 -8.26
C GLU A 106 17.94 11.18 -8.45
N ASP A 107 19.08 10.50 -8.55
CA ASP A 107 19.12 9.04 -8.76
C ASP A 107 19.73 8.32 -7.56
N LEU A 108 19.07 7.22 -7.15
CA LEU A 108 19.52 6.41 -6.03
C LEU A 108 20.24 5.14 -6.53
N PRO A 109 21.34 4.73 -5.86
CA PRO A 109 21.98 3.45 -6.16
C PRO A 109 20.99 2.29 -6.03
N ALA A 110 21.07 1.28 -6.92
CA ALA A 110 20.12 0.16 -6.99
C ALA A 110 19.97 -0.58 -5.64
N GLY A 111 21.04 -0.69 -4.83
CA GLY A 111 20.96 -1.27 -3.48
C GLY A 111 20.08 -0.48 -2.54
N GLN A 112 20.18 0.85 -2.58
CA GLN A 112 19.34 1.74 -1.76
C GLN A 112 17.88 1.70 -2.20
N VAL A 113 17.61 1.59 -3.50
CA VAL A 113 16.24 1.49 -4.02
C VAL A 113 15.50 0.30 -3.43
N ARG A 114 16.16 -0.87 -3.41
CA ARG A 114 15.62 -2.09 -2.78
C ARG A 114 15.39 -1.90 -1.29
N GLU A 115 16.40 -1.43 -0.58
CA GLU A 115 16.35 -1.22 0.86
C GLU A 115 15.22 -0.23 1.26
N GLN A 116 15.09 0.88 0.54
CA GLN A 116 14.03 1.85 0.77
C GLN A 116 12.65 1.23 0.57
N PHE A 117 12.44 0.47 -0.50
CA PHE A 117 11.19 -0.24 -0.73
C PHE A 117 10.85 -1.18 0.42
N GLU A 118 11.79 -2.04 0.81
CA GLU A 118 11.60 -3.04 1.87
C GLU A 118 11.30 -2.37 3.23
N ASN A 119 12.00 -1.29 3.57
CA ASN A 119 11.77 -0.54 4.80
C ASN A 119 10.34 0.03 4.86
N LYS A 120 9.81 0.57 3.76
CA LYS A 120 8.43 1.10 3.73
C LYS A 120 7.39 -0.01 3.83
N ILE A 121 7.62 -1.14 3.20
CA ILE A 121 6.75 -2.31 3.32
C ILE A 121 6.76 -2.89 4.74
N VAL A 122 7.89 -2.91 5.43
CA VAL A 122 7.95 -3.34 6.85
C VAL A 122 7.03 -2.50 7.72
N LEU A 123 6.99 -1.18 7.52
CA LEU A 123 6.09 -0.27 8.25
C LEU A 123 4.61 -0.57 7.91
N ALA A 124 4.28 -0.71 6.63
CA ALA A 124 2.92 -1.02 6.20
C ALA A 124 2.45 -2.38 6.73
N ARG A 125 3.31 -3.39 6.68
CA ARG A 125 3.05 -4.73 7.20
C ARG A 125 2.82 -4.74 8.71
N LYS A 126 3.61 -3.98 9.46
CA LYS A 126 3.42 -3.85 10.91
C LYS A 126 2.04 -3.30 11.23
N LEU A 127 1.65 -2.18 10.59
CA LEU A 127 0.33 -1.58 10.77
C LEU A 127 -0.79 -2.56 10.39
N MET A 128 -0.63 -3.31 9.31
CA MET A 128 -1.59 -4.34 8.90
C MET A 128 -1.77 -5.41 9.98
N LEU A 129 -0.68 -5.91 10.56
CA LEU A 129 -0.74 -6.93 11.61
C LEU A 129 -1.40 -6.41 12.88
N ASP A 130 -1.08 -5.18 13.30
CA ASP A 130 -1.67 -4.55 14.47
C ASP A 130 -3.19 -4.36 14.26
N LYS A 131 -3.63 -3.89 13.08
CA LYS A 131 -5.05 -3.74 12.74
C LYS A 131 -5.77 -5.09 12.64
N ASN A 132 -5.15 -6.11 12.05
CA ASN A 132 -5.75 -7.46 11.98
C ASN A 132 -5.95 -8.08 13.36
N HIS A 133 -5.04 -7.81 14.29
CA HIS A 133 -5.22 -8.23 15.68
C HIS A 133 -6.48 -7.63 16.31
N ASP A 134 -6.73 -6.34 16.09
CA ASP A 134 -7.84 -5.63 16.71
C ASP A 134 -9.18 -5.85 16.00
N TYR A 135 -9.17 -5.94 14.67
CA TYR A 135 -10.38 -6.01 13.83
C TYR A 135 -10.69 -7.40 13.27
N GLY A 136 -9.88 -8.43 13.56
CA GLY A 136 -10.15 -9.82 13.17
C GLY A 136 -10.24 -10.04 11.66
N GLU A 137 -9.42 -9.35 10.86
CA GLU A 137 -9.40 -9.46 9.38
C GLU A 137 -10.74 -9.10 8.69
N ALA A 138 -11.50 -8.16 9.26
CA ALA A 138 -12.78 -7.72 8.70
C ALA A 138 -12.70 -7.28 7.24
N TRP A 139 -11.52 -6.90 6.75
CA TRP A 139 -11.27 -6.54 5.36
C TRP A 139 -11.57 -7.68 4.35
N ARG A 140 -11.59 -8.95 4.80
CA ARG A 140 -11.88 -10.10 3.94
C ARG A 140 -13.34 -10.15 3.46
N GLU A 141 -14.23 -9.45 4.14
CA GLU A 141 -15.65 -9.33 3.79
C GLU A 141 -15.97 -8.04 3.04
N MET A 142 -14.97 -7.21 2.76
CA MET A 142 -15.18 -5.96 2.03
C MET A 142 -15.29 -6.20 0.52
N SER A 143 -16.12 -5.39 -0.14
CA SER A 143 -16.21 -5.36 -1.60
C SER A 143 -14.99 -4.69 -2.24
N GLN A 144 -14.71 -5.03 -3.49
CA GLN A 144 -13.61 -4.40 -4.24
C GLN A 144 -13.84 -2.89 -4.42
N GLU A 145 -15.10 -2.48 -4.62
CA GLU A 145 -15.50 -1.08 -4.73
C GLU A 145 -15.16 -0.30 -3.45
N SER A 146 -15.36 -0.90 -2.28
CA SER A 146 -15.02 -0.27 -1.00
C SER A 146 -13.53 0.01 -0.86
N PHE A 147 -12.65 -0.89 -1.31
CA PHE A 147 -11.21 -0.62 -1.31
C PHE A 147 -10.85 0.57 -2.21
N VAL A 148 -11.43 0.63 -3.42
CA VAL A 148 -11.19 1.73 -4.35
C VAL A 148 -11.68 3.06 -3.77
N ASP A 149 -12.86 3.09 -3.17
CA ASP A 149 -13.43 4.28 -2.54
C ASP A 149 -12.59 4.75 -1.36
N LEU A 150 -12.10 3.83 -0.52
CA LEU A 150 -11.20 4.15 0.58
C LEU A 150 -9.86 4.71 0.08
N ILE A 151 -9.28 4.16 -0.98
CA ILE A 151 -8.07 4.69 -1.61
C ILE A 151 -8.32 6.12 -2.09
N LEU A 152 -9.40 6.36 -2.84
CA LEU A 152 -9.77 7.69 -3.34
C LEU A 152 -9.98 8.70 -2.19
N MET A 153 -10.63 8.26 -1.10
CA MET A 153 -10.82 9.09 0.10
C MET A 153 -9.47 9.47 0.75
N LYS A 154 -8.54 8.51 0.88
CA LYS A 154 -7.20 8.78 1.44
C LYS A 154 -6.40 9.74 0.55
N LEU A 155 -6.50 9.63 -0.77
CA LEU A 155 -5.88 10.57 -1.70
C LEU A 155 -6.44 12.00 -1.54
N LEU A 156 -7.76 12.14 -1.36
CA LEU A 156 -8.38 13.44 -1.11
C LEU A 156 -7.89 14.04 0.21
N ARG A 157 -7.75 13.23 1.26
CA ARG A 157 -7.16 13.68 2.53
C ARG A 157 -5.73 14.19 2.36
N ILE A 158 -4.88 13.46 1.62
CA ILE A 158 -3.50 13.92 1.34
C ILE A 158 -3.54 15.26 0.62
N LYS A 159 -4.39 15.44 -0.39
CA LYS A 159 -4.54 16.74 -1.10
C LYS A 159 -4.94 17.88 -0.14
N GLN A 160 -5.86 17.64 0.78
CA GLN A 160 -6.27 18.62 1.78
C GLN A 160 -5.15 18.94 2.77
N ILE A 161 -4.38 17.94 3.23
CA ILE A 161 -3.24 18.17 4.11
C ILE A 161 -2.17 19.00 3.39
N LEU A 162 -1.87 18.69 2.13
CA LEU A 162 -0.93 19.46 1.32
C LEU A 162 -1.39 20.91 1.14
N SER A 163 -2.68 21.17 0.92
CA SER A 163 -3.22 22.53 0.81
C SER A 163 -3.17 23.32 2.12
N ASN A 164 -3.10 22.63 3.26
CA ASN A 164 -2.90 23.18 4.61
C ASN A 164 -1.43 23.19 5.05
N GLU A 165 -0.49 23.33 4.11
CA GLU A 165 0.95 23.37 4.41
C GLU A 165 1.46 22.15 5.20
N GLY A 166 0.84 20.97 5.01
CA GLY A 166 1.18 19.76 5.73
C GLY A 166 0.66 19.66 7.17
N LYS A 167 -0.14 20.63 7.63
CA LYS A 167 -0.64 20.67 9.00
C LYS A 167 -1.95 19.93 9.16
N THR A 168 -2.06 19.12 10.23
CA THR A 168 -3.30 18.48 10.68
C THR A 168 -3.59 18.90 12.13
N GLN A 169 -4.86 18.96 12.53
CA GLN A 169 -5.23 19.26 13.91
C GLN A 169 -5.27 18.00 14.78
N ILE A 170 -5.98 16.97 14.30
CA ILE A 170 -6.20 15.70 15.01
C ILE A 170 -6.00 14.47 14.10
N SER A 171 -5.86 14.68 12.78
CA SER A 171 -5.80 13.60 11.81
C SER A 171 -4.37 13.09 11.62
N GLU A 172 -4.28 11.84 11.19
CA GLU A 172 -3.01 11.24 10.75
C GLU A 172 -2.39 12.02 9.59
N GLY A 173 -1.05 11.97 9.49
CA GLY A 173 -0.28 12.64 8.45
C GLY A 173 -0.41 12.01 7.06
N ILE A 174 0.36 12.54 6.13
CA ILE A 174 0.41 12.06 4.73
C ILE A 174 0.95 10.63 4.67
N ASP A 175 1.95 10.30 5.49
CA ASP A 175 2.59 8.99 5.60
C ASP A 175 1.61 7.89 6.00
N ALA A 176 0.78 8.12 7.01
CA ALA A 176 -0.25 7.17 7.43
C ALA A 176 -1.30 6.94 6.32
N ASN A 177 -1.69 7.99 5.59
CA ASN A 177 -2.61 7.86 4.47
C ASN A 177 -2.01 7.04 3.32
N PHE A 178 -0.72 7.23 2.95
CA PHE A 178 -0.05 6.36 1.98
C PHE A 178 0.05 4.91 2.46
N THR A 179 0.35 4.70 3.75
CA THR A 179 0.42 3.35 4.34
C THR A 179 -0.92 2.62 4.26
N ASP A 180 -2.03 3.31 4.53
CA ASP A 180 -3.37 2.75 4.37
C ASP A 180 -3.69 2.44 2.90
N ILE A 181 -3.32 3.30 1.95
CA ILE A 181 -3.49 3.06 0.50
C ILE A 181 -2.75 1.80 0.07
N ILE A 182 -1.50 1.60 0.54
CA ILE A 182 -0.72 0.39 0.27
C ILE A 182 -1.47 -0.85 0.78
N ASN A 183 -1.91 -0.84 2.05
CA ASN A 183 -2.58 -1.97 2.67
C ASN A 183 -3.93 -2.30 1.99
N TYR A 184 -4.76 -1.31 1.67
CA TYR A 184 -6.02 -1.53 0.94
C TYR A 184 -5.77 -2.15 -0.44
N SER A 185 -4.74 -1.71 -1.16
CA SER A 185 -4.39 -2.25 -2.47
C SER A 185 -3.89 -3.70 -2.38
N LEU A 186 -3.06 -4.02 -1.38
CA LEU A 186 -2.59 -5.38 -1.13
C LEU A 186 -3.74 -6.31 -0.71
N PHE A 187 -4.69 -5.85 0.10
CA PHE A 187 -5.89 -6.62 0.46
C PHE A 187 -6.76 -6.90 -0.76
N ALA A 188 -6.98 -5.92 -1.63
CA ALA A 188 -7.71 -6.12 -2.88
C ALA A 188 -7.03 -7.16 -3.76
N MET A 189 -5.69 -7.13 -3.89
CA MET A 189 -4.92 -8.12 -4.65
C MET A 189 -5.05 -9.53 -4.04
N ILE A 190 -5.00 -9.67 -2.71
CA ILE A 190 -5.21 -10.96 -2.04
C ILE A 190 -6.59 -11.53 -2.35
N LEU A 191 -7.66 -10.72 -2.30
CA LEU A 191 -9.02 -11.17 -2.58
C LEU A 191 -9.25 -11.46 -4.09
N ILE A 192 -8.52 -10.81 -4.98
CA ILE A 192 -8.50 -11.18 -6.41
C ILE A 192 -7.84 -12.55 -6.59
N GLU A 193 -6.70 -12.80 -5.96
CA GLU A 193 -6.00 -14.09 -6.03
C GLU A 193 -6.84 -15.25 -5.44
N GLU A 194 -7.63 -14.96 -4.40
CA GLU A 194 -8.59 -15.91 -3.83
C GLU A 194 -9.86 -16.11 -4.71
N GLY A 195 -9.99 -15.40 -5.83
CA GLY A 195 -11.18 -15.45 -6.71
C GLY A 195 -12.44 -14.80 -6.12
N LYS A 196 -12.31 -14.04 -5.03
CA LYS A 196 -13.42 -13.31 -4.40
C LYS A 196 -13.70 -11.97 -5.09
N HIS A 197 -12.69 -11.38 -5.69
CA HIS A 197 -12.80 -10.15 -6.48
C HIS A 197 -12.39 -10.41 -7.93
N LYS A 198 -12.77 -9.50 -8.84
CA LYS A 198 -12.41 -9.57 -10.26
C LYS A 198 -11.02 -8.93 -10.47
N GLY A 199 -10.16 -9.64 -11.21
CA GLY A 199 -8.85 -9.17 -11.65
C GLY A 199 -8.90 -8.33 -12.92
#